data_bd6b80fafa5421e051f1f92deaffda3a
#
_entry.id   bd6b80fafa5421e051f1f92deaffda3a
#
_cell.length_a   1.000
_cell.length_b   1.000
_cell.length_c   1.000
_cell.angle_alpha   90.00
_cell.angle_beta   90.00
_cell.angle_gamma   90.00
#
_symmetry.space_group_name_H-M   'P 1'
#
loop_
_entity.id
_entity.type
_entity.pdbx_description
1 polymer ?
#
loop_
_entity_poly.entity_id
_entity_poly.type
_entity_poly.pdbx_seq_one_letter_code
_entity_poly.pdbx_strand_id
1 'polypeptide(L)'
;MSEQVGVVLVFVGLFLATSGLLVFVGRSLRVLLGRTERRRLLGPAALLAAGLVIGAIPFVAQNLYFSIVGLAERERVVNGRQALVLTGWDRSDYSILSRKPGVEILEMGNADVTDDTLDLLTGLPKLRELTLNDSRITDEGLSKLRALKQLESLRIARTAVTADGVAAFLADPPARLREIDVTGNNVPTSTLRKWKNAATANGPPPAEGAPVALERRYVN
;
A
#
# COMPACT_ATOMS: atom_id res chain seq x y z
N MET A 1 -7.12 -19.25 -8.83
CA MET A 1 -8.10 -19.38 -9.94
C MET A 1 -7.61 -18.44 -11.03
N SER A 2 -7.51 -18.89 -12.29
CA SER A 2 -7.03 -17.99 -13.36
C SER A 2 -8.07 -16.87 -13.58
N GLU A 3 -7.60 -15.68 -13.93
CA GLU A 3 -8.46 -14.51 -14.20
C GLU A 3 -9.57 -14.84 -15.23
N GLN A 4 -9.22 -15.61 -16.25
CA GLN A 4 -10.15 -16.06 -17.27
C GLN A 4 -11.29 -16.92 -16.72
N VAL A 5 -11.01 -17.83 -15.78
CA VAL A 5 -12.06 -18.65 -15.13
C VAL A 5 -12.99 -17.78 -14.28
N GLY A 6 -12.47 -16.79 -13.59
CA GLY A 6 -13.28 -15.83 -12.83
C GLY A 6 -14.26 -15.06 -13.73
N VAL A 7 -13.77 -14.54 -14.85
CA VAL A 7 -14.59 -13.82 -15.84
C VAL A 7 -15.69 -14.71 -16.41
N VAL A 8 -15.36 -15.94 -16.81
CA VAL A 8 -16.34 -16.90 -17.32
C VAL A 8 -17.46 -17.19 -16.31
N LEU A 9 -17.10 -17.40 -15.03
CA LEU A 9 -18.10 -17.66 -13.97
C LEU A 9 -19.03 -16.47 -13.76
N VAL A 10 -18.53 -15.23 -13.85
CA VAL A 10 -19.37 -14.03 -13.75
C VAL A 10 -20.36 -13.97 -14.90
N PHE A 11 -19.92 -14.21 -16.15
CA PHE A 11 -20.82 -14.21 -17.31
C PHE A 11 -21.85 -15.33 -17.26
N VAL A 12 -21.47 -16.55 -16.85
CA VAL A 12 -22.39 -17.68 -16.67
C VAL A 12 -23.41 -17.36 -15.59
N GLY A 13 -22.97 -16.81 -14.44
CA GLY A 13 -23.85 -16.41 -13.36
C GLY A 13 -24.84 -15.33 -13.80
N LEU A 14 -24.38 -14.31 -14.51
CA LEU A 14 -25.22 -13.24 -15.03
C LEU A 14 -26.25 -13.77 -16.05
N PHE A 15 -25.85 -14.66 -16.95
CA PHE A 15 -26.74 -15.28 -17.94
C PHE A 15 -27.85 -16.12 -17.26
N LEU A 16 -27.49 -16.92 -16.27
CA LEU A 16 -28.47 -17.73 -15.53
C LEU A 16 -29.42 -16.84 -14.71
N ALA A 17 -28.91 -15.80 -14.05
CA ALA A 17 -29.70 -14.87 -13.28
C ALA A 17 -30.70 -14.09 -14.15
N THR A 18 -30.25 -13.55 -15.28
CA THR A 18 -31.12 -12.81 -16.23
C THR A 18 -32.16 -13.71 -16.86
N SER A 19 -31.78 -14.92 -17.29
CA SER A 19 -32.73 -15.90 -17.83
C SER A 19 -33.75 -16.33 -16.80
N GLY A 20 -33.32 -16.61 -15.57
CA GLY A 20 -34.20 -16.95 -14.43
C GLY A 20 -35.16 -15.82 -14.12
N LEU A 21 -34.70 -14.57 -14.09
CA LEU A 21 -35.53 -13.39 -13.83
C LEU A 21 -36.60 -13.20 -14.91
N LEU A 22 -36.23 -13.31 -16.19
CA LEU A 22 -37.17 -13.14 -17.32
C LEU A 22 -38.31 -14.17 -17.26
N VAL A 23 -37.96 -15.45 -17.02
CA VAL A 23 -38.96 -16.53 -16.89
C VAL A 23 -39.78 -16.38 -15.61
N PHE A 24 -39.14 -15.94 -14.50
CA PHE A 24 -39.82 -15.70 -13.23
C PHE A 24 -40.84 -14.59 -13.36
N VAL A 25 -40.49 -13.44 -13.95
CA VAL A 25 -41.44 -12.31 -14.15
C VAL A 25 -42.60 -12.74 -15.06
N GLY A 26 -42.30 -13.40 -16.18
CA GLY A 26 -43.31 -13.86 -17.11
C GLY A 26 -44.30 -14.88 -16.50
N ARG A 27 -43.80 -15.77 -15.61
CA ARG A 27 -44.65 -16.73 -14.90
C ARG A 27 -45.41 -16.08 -13.74
N SER A 28 -44.80 -15.15 -13.02
CA SER A 28 -45.48 -14.40 -11.96
C SER A 28 -46.66 -13.61 -12.50
N LEU A 29 -46.51 -12.98 -13.67
CA LEU A 29 -47.61 -12.29 -14.35
C LEU A 29 -48.76 -13.26 -14.69
N ARG A 30 -48.47 -14.49 -15.16
CA ARG A 30 -49.48 -15.52 -15.44
C ARG A 30 -50.18 -16.03 -14.18
N VAL A 31 -49.46 -16.13 -13.04
CA VAL A 31 -50.07 -16.48 -11.73
C VAL A 31 -51.02 -15.38 -11.27
N LEU A 32 -50.62 -14.10 -11.43
CA LEU A 32 -51.46 -12.95 -11.09
C LEU A 32 -52.74 -12.91 -11.93
N LEU A 33 -52.66 -13.35 -13.19
CA LEU A 33 -53.82 -13.47 -14.09
C LEU A 33 -54.60 -14.77 -13.91
N GLY A 34 -54.34 -15.57 -12.85
CA GLY A 34 -55.04 -16.81 -12.55
C GLY A 34 -54.80 -17.96 -13.52
N ARG A 35 -53.77 -17.84 -14.40
CA ARG A 35 -53.51 -18.80 -15.49
C ARG A 35 -52.56 -19.94 -15.17
N THR A 36 -51.86 -19.90 -14.00
CA THR A 36 -50.91 -20.95 -13.62
C THR A 36 -50.79 -21.09 -12.10
N GLU A 37 -50.35 -22.28 -11.65
CA GLU A 37 -50.16 -22.57 -10.23
C GLU A 37 -48.85 -21.97 -9.70
N ARG A 38 -48.84 -21.50 -8.43
CA ARG A 38 -47.66 -20.93 -7.74
C ARG A 38 -46.43 -21.85 -7.73
N ARG A 39 -46.63 -23.19 -7.67
CA ARG A 39 -45.53 -24.18 -7.70
C ARG A 39 -44.66 -24.08 -8.93
N ARG A 40 -45.17 -23.58 -10.05
CA ARG A 40 -44.39 -23.40 -11.30
C ARG A 40 -43.39 -22.23 -11.25
N LEU A 41 -43.35 -21.45 -10.17
CA LEU A 41 -42.33 -20.39 -9.95
C LEU A 41 -41.03 -20.94 -9.37
N LEU A 42 -41.02 -22.12 -8.77
CA LEU A 42 -39.83 -22.68 -8.11
C LEU A 42 -38.66 -22.87 -9.08
N GLY A 43 -38.91 -23.36 -10.29
CA GLY A 43 -37.84 -23.57 -11.28
C GLY A 43 -37.09 -22.28 -11.69
N PRO A 44 -37.82 -21.22 -12.13
CA PRO A 44 -37.17 -19.94 -12.44
C PRO A 44 -36.50 -19.27 -11.24
N ALA A 45 -37.11 -19.38 -10.03
CA ALA A 45 -36.48 -18.86 -8.82
C ALA A 45 -35.19 -19.60 -8.49
N ALA A 46 -35.14 -20.93 -8.66
CA ALA A 46 -33.94 -21.72 -8.47
C ALA A 46 -32.83 -21.33 -9.48
N LEU A 47 -33.20 -21.08 -10.75
CA LEU A 47 -32.24 -20.61 -11.76
C LEU A 47 -31.67 -19.25 -11.43
N LEU A 48 -32.49 -18.33 -10.96
CA LEU A 48 -32.06 -17.01 -10.52
C LEU A 48 -31.10 -17.09 -9.34
N ALA A 49 -31.47 -17.88 -8.32
CA ALA A 49 -30.61 -18.11 -7.15
C ALA A 49 -29.27 -18.79 -7.55
N ALA A 50 -29.30 -19.80 -8.41
CA ALA A 50 -28.09 -20.45 -8.90
C ALA A 50 -27.19 -19.46 -9.66
N GLY A 51 -27.77 -18.60 -10.50
CA GLY A 51 -27.01 -17.57 -11.22
C GLY A 51 -26.34 -16.57 -10.30
N LEU A 52 -27.02 -16.11 -9.25
CA LEU A 52 -26.46 -15.21 -8.23
C LEU A 52 -25.32 -15.88 -7.45
N VAL A 53 -25.52 -17.15 -7.03
CA VAL A 53 -24.48 -17.91 -6.31
C VAL A 53 -23.26 -18.12 -7.19
N ILE A 54 -23.43 -18.58 -8.44
CA ILE A 54 -22.32 -18.82 -9.37
C ILE A 54 -21.57 -17.51 -9.68
N GLY A 55 -22.30 -16.42 -9.90
CA GLY A 55 -21.70 -15.11 -10.17
C GLY A 55 -20.95 -14.54 -8.97
N ALA A 56 -21.35 -14.89 -7.74
CA ALA A 56 -20.67 -14.46 -6.52
C ALA A 56 -19.38 -15.26 -6.20
N ILE A 57 -19.23 -16.49 -6.76
CA ILE A 57 -18.08 -17.36 -6.47
C ILE A 57 -16.73 -16.64 -6.67
N PRO A 58 -16.45 -15.94 -7.78
CA PRO A 58 -15.17 -15.27 -7.98
C PRO A 58 -14.89 -14.22 -6.91
N PHE A 59 -15.90 -13.45 -6.55
CA PHE A 59 -15.80 -12.39 -5.55
C PHE A 59 -15.55 -12.97 -4.14
N VAL A 60 -16.30 -14.00 -3.76
CA VAL A 60 -16.12 -14.70 -2.48
C VAL A 60 -14.76 -15.39 -2.43
N ALA A 61 -14.36 -16.07 -3.50
CA ALA A 61 -13.06 -16.75 -3.59
C ALA A 61 -11.90 -15.74 -3.51
N GLN A 62 -12.02 -14.59 -4.13
CA GLN A 62 -11.02 -13.53 -4.07
C GLN A 62 -10.90 -12.94 -2.66
N ASN A 63 -12.03 -12.62 -2.02
CA ASN A 63 -12.03 -12.13 -0.64
C ASN A 63 -11.48 -13.18 0.35
N LEU A 64 -11.87 -14.44 0.18
CA LEU A 64 -11.38 -15.53 1.01
C LEU A 64 -9.87 -15.75 0.80
N TYR A 65 -9.40 -15.68 -0.46
CA TYR A 65 -7.98 -15.77 -0.79
C TYR A 65 -7.20 -14.64 -0.10
N PHE A 66 -7.65 -13.39 -0.20
CA PHE A 66 -7.00 -12.26 0.46
C PHE A 66 -7.07 -12.34 1.99
N SER A 67 -8.13 -12.93 2.55
CA SER A 67 -8.27 -13.14 4.00
C SER A 67 -7.36 -14.23 4.54
N ILE A 68 -7.11 -15.31 3.77
CA ILE A 68 -6.33 -16.48 4.21
C ILE A 68 -4.84 -16.31 3.86
N VAL A 69 -4.55 -15.88 2.63
CA VAL A 69 -3.17 -15.76 2.14
C VAL A 69 -2.55 -14.41 2.54
N GLY A 70 -3.40 -13.46 2.92
CA GLY A 70 -3.02 -12.07 3.10
C GLY A 70 -2.69 -11.44 1.75
N LEU A 71 -2.35 -10.17 1.82
CA LEU A 71 -1.85 -9.46 0.66
C LEU A 71 -0.40 -9.87 0.47
N ALA A 72 -0.12 -10.55 -0.63
CA ALA A 72 1.21 -11.06 -0.90
C ALA A 72 2.23 -9.93 -0.80
N GLU A 73 3.18 -10.12 0.11
CA GLU A 73 4.36 -9.28 0.21
C GLU A 73 5.12 -9.35 -1.10
N ARG A 74 5.40 -8.20 -1.68
CA ARG A 74 6.19 -8.16 -2.91
C ARG A 74 7.64 -7.99 -2.54
N GLU A 75 8.36 -9.10 -2.50
CA GLU A 75 9.81 -9.07 -2.40
C GLU A 75 10.40 -8.95 -3.79
N ARG A 76 11.35 -8.06 -3.93
CA ARG A 76 12.12 -7.90 -5.17
C ARG A 76 13.57 -7.54 -4.86
N VAL A 77 14.45 -7.80 -5.78
CA VAL A 77 15.83 -7.32 -5.71
C VAL A 77 15.99 -6.17 -6.69
N VAL A 78 16.36 -5.02 -6.17
CA VAL A 78 16.58 -3.80 -6.95
C VAL A 78 18.04 -3.41 -6.82
N ASN A 79 18.80 -3.46 -7.92
CA ASN A 79 20.23 -3.16 -7.93
C ASN A 79 21.04 -3.96 -6.88
N GLY A 80 20.68 -5.24 -6.70
CA GLY A 80 21.32 -6.13 -5.71
C GLY A 80 20.86 -5.93 -4.26
N ARG A 81 19.92 -5.02 -3.98
CA ARG A 81 19.37 -4.73 -2.65
C ARG A 81 18.03 -5.41 -2.45
N GLN A 82 17.78 -5.93 -1.25
CA GLN A 82 16.50 -6.54 -0.90
C GLN A 82 15.44 -5.45 -0.68
N ALA A 83 14.41 -5.47 -1.51
CA ALA A 83 13.27 -4.57 -1.43
C ALA A 83 12.01 -5.31 -0.98
N LEU A 84 11.28 -4.73 -0.04
CA LEU A 84 9.99 -5.20 0.44
C LEU A 84 8.92 -4.13 0.20
N VAL A 85 7.87 -4.50 -0.54
CA VAL A 85 6.77 -3.60 -0.86
C VAL A 85 5.52 -4.07 -0.11
N LEU A 86 5.08 -3.23 0.82
CA LEU A 86 3.88 -3.44 1.64
C LEU A 86 2.78 -2.40 1.33
N THR A 87 3.02 -1.54 0.35
CA THR A 87 2.08 -0.50 -0.08
C THR A 87 0.91 -1.07 -0.88
N GLY A 88 -0.27 -0.46 -0.75
CA GLY A 88 -1.42 -0.72 -1.60
C GLY A 88 -2.73 -0.96 -0.87
N TRP A 89 -2.70 -1.31 0.41
CA TRP A 89 -3.86 -1.51 1.28
C TRP A 89 -3.46 -1.57 2.74
N ASP A 90 -4.39 -1.21 3.60
CA ASP A 90 -4.23 -1.27 5.05
C ASP A 90 -4.05 -2.72 5.50
N ARG A 91 -2.97 -3.01 6.17
CA ARG A 91 -2.59 -4.37 6.59
C ARG A 91 -2.95 -4.67 8.02
N SER A 92 -3.07 -3.64 8.84
CA SER A 92 -3.22 -3.70 10.30
C SER A 92 -2.14 -4.51 11.05
N ASP A 93 -1.34 -5.31 10.38
CA ASP A 93 -0.22 -6.08 10.94
C ASP A 93 1.03 -5.95 10.07
N TYR A 94 2.08 -5.41 10.65
CA TYR A 94 3.41 -5.22 10.06
C TYR A 94 4.48 -6.09 10.74
N SER A 95 4.09 -7.10 11.53
CA SER A 95 5.01 -8.00 12.26
C SER A 95 5.97 -8.77 11.34
N ILE A 96 5.65 -8.87 10.04
CA ILE A 96 6.53 -9.43 9.02
C ILE A 96 7.91 -8.77 9.00
N LEU A 97 7.99 -7.47 9.34
CA LEU A 97 9.25 -6.72 9.35
C LEU A 97 10.27 -7.35 10.32
N SER A 98 9.83 -7.89 11.46
CA SER A 98 10.71 -8.55 12.42
C SER A 98 11.39 -9.81 11.85
N ARG A 99 10.80 -10.43 10.83
CA ARG A 99 11.32 -11.64 10.15
C ARG A 99 12.20 -11.31 8.93
N LYS A 100 12.36 -10.02 8.59
CA LYS A 100 13.05 -9.57 7.39
C LYS A 100 14.17 -8.55 7.68
N PRO A 101 15.13 -8.86 8.59
CA PRO A 101 16.16 -7.89 9.01
C PRO A 101 17.14 -7.51 7.90
N GLY A 102 17.11 -8.23 6.77
CA GLY A 102 17.95 -7.97 5.59
C GLY A 102 17.42 -6.92 4.63
N VAL A 103 16.19 -6.39 4.86
CA VAL A 103 15.56 -5.39 3.98
C VAL A 103 16.37 -4.10 3.96
N GLU A 104 16.68 -3.64 2.74
CA GLU A 104 17.38 -2.39 2.47
C GLU A 104 16.44 -1.31 1.89
N ILE A 105 15.38 -1.72 1.17
CA ILE A 105 14.39 -0.84 0.57
C ILE A 105 13.02 -1.27 1.09
N LEU A 106 12.29 -0.34 1.73
CA LEU A 106 10.97 -0.60 2.27
C LEU A 106 9.96 0.43 1.76
N GLU A 107 8.89 -0.08 1.13
CA GLU A 107 7.75 0.72 0.73
C GLU A 107 6.53 0.30 1.58
N MET A 108 6.05 1.18 2.44
CA MET A 108 4.89 0.94 3.32
C MET A 108 4.00 2.19 3.46
N GLY A 109 3.73 2.84 2.33
CA GLY A 109 2.84 3.99 2.24
C GLY A 109 1.38 3.55 2.28
N ASN A 110 0.81 3.39 3.49
CA ASN A 110 -0.57 2.99 3.72
C ASN A 110 -1.18 3.86 4.82
N ALA A 111 -2.50 4.07 4.77
CA ALA A 111 -3.20 4.92 5.72
C ALA A 111 -3.27 4.37 7.16
N ASP A 112 -2.99 3.09 7.36
CA ASP A 112 -2.91 2.43 8.67
C ASP A 112 -1.52 2.47 9.31
N VAL A 113 -0.50 2.95 8.58
CA VAL A 113 0.84 3.19 9.13
C VAL A 113 0.83 4.43 10.01
N THR A 114 1.17 4.24 11.27
CA THR A 114 1.21 5.26 12.32
C THR A 114 2.59 5.31 12.97
N ASP A 115 2.77 6.23 13.93
CA ASP A 115 4.03 6.36 14.67
C ASP A 115 4.41 5.09 15.44
N ASP A 116 3.41 4.32 15.94
CA ASP A 116 3.66 3.04 16.62
C ASP A 116 4.20 1.97 15.66
N THR A 117 3.75 2.00 14.40
CA THR A 117 4.25 1.07 13.37
C THR A 117 5.75 1.25 13.13
N LEU A 118 6.26 2.48 13.28
CA LEU A 118 7.67 2.79 13.04
C LEU A 118 8.62 2.17 14.09
N ASP A 119 8.12 1.76 15.25
CA ASP A 119 8.93 1.07 16.25
C ASP A 119 9.49 -0.26 15.72
N LEU A 120 8.76 -0.90 14.80
CA LEU A 120 9.20 -2.12 14.13
C LEU A 120 10.42 -1.92 13.21
N LEU A 121 10.65 -0.69 12.73
CA LEU A 121 11.77 -0.36 11.85
C LEU A 121 13.13 -0.43 12.55
N THR A 122 13.15 -0.34 13.89
CA THR A 122 14.38 -0.51 14.68
C THR A 122 15.03 -1.88 14.49
N GLY A 123 14.24 -2.89 14.09
CA GLY A 123 14.68 -4.23 13.73
C GLY A 123 15.31 -4.35 12.34
N LEU A 124 15.42 -3.24 11.57
CA LEU A 124 15.92 -3.22 10.19
C LEU A 124 17.27 -2.47 10.09
N PRO A 125 18.40 -3.05 10.54
CA PRO A 125 19.67 -2.34 10.64
C PRO A 125 20.27 -1.98 9.27
N LYS A 126 19.80 -2.62 8.19
CA LYS A 126 20.30 -2.39 6.82
C LYS A 126 19.43 -1.43 6.00
N LEU A 127 18.34 -0.90 6.59
CA LEU A 127 17.37 -0.07 5.86
C LEU A 127 18.03 1.22 5.36
N ARG A 128 17.97 1.42 4.04
CA ARG A 128 18.54 2.57 3.32
C ARG A 128 17.49 3.45 2.67
N GLU A 129 16.44 2.85 2.13
CA GLU A 129 15.38 3.57 1.44
C GLU A 129 14.03 3.26 2.12
N LEU A 130 13.33 4.29 2.53
CA LEU A 130 12.05 4.18 3.22
C LEU A 130 11.01 5.09 2.57
N THR A 131 9.88 4.48 2.15
CA THR A 131 8.74 5.21 1.61
C THR A 131 7.53 5.02 2.53
N LEU A 132 7.03 6.15 3.07
CA LEU A 132 5.89 6.25 3.99
C LEU A 132 4.83 7.23 3.45
N ASN A 133 4.79 7.43 2.13
CA ASN A 133 3.82 8.34 1.53
C ASN A 133 2.39 7.96 1.90
N ASP A 134 1.50 8.94 2.04
CA ASP A 134 0.08 8.74 2.34
C ASP A 134 -0.20 8.04 3.69
N SER A 135 0.80 7.99 4.60
CA SER A 135 0.65 7.42 5.94
C SER A 135 0.20 8.46 6.98
N ARG A 136 -0.18 7.98 8.17
CA ARG A 136 -0.61 8.84 9.29
C ARG A 136 0.50 9.12 10.29
N ILE A 137 1.75 9.09 9.84
CA ILE A 137 2.88 9.45 10.71
C ILE A 137 2.84 10.95 11.02
N THR A 138 3.30 11.28 12.22
CA THR A 138 3.41 12.65 12.71
C THR A 138 4.89 13.03 12.94
N ASP A 139 5.12 14.20 13.54
CA ASP A 139 6.46 14.66 13.90
C ASP A 139 7.13 13.72 14.93
N GLU A 140 6.35 13.05 15.77
CA GLU A 140 6.85 12.06 16.72
C GLU A 140 7.42 10.85 15.98
N GLY A 141 6.66 10.27 15.05
CA GLY A 141 7.13 9.16 14.21
C GLY A 141 8.36 9.54 13.40
N LEU A 142 8.36 10.74 12.80
CA LEU A 142 9.51 11.24 12.07
C LEU A 142 10.77 11.29 12.97
N SER A 143 10.63 11.66 14.23
CA SER A 143 11.74 11.71 15.17
C SER A 143 12.36 10.33 15.45
N LYS A 144 11.55 9.26 15.48
CA LYS A 144 12.00 7.87 15.67
C LYS A 144 12.93 7.42 14.55
N LEU A 145 12.73 7.92 13.32
CA LEU A 145 13.55 7.56 12.15
C LEU A 145 15.04 7.97 12.27
N ARG A 146 15.38 8.83 13.22
CA ARG A 146 16.80 9.16 13.52
C ARG A 146 17.62 7.95 13.95
N ALA A 147 16.95 6.91 14.48
CA ALA A 147 17.59 5.66 14.88
C ALA A 147 18.12 4.85 13.66
N LEU A 148 17.59 5.09 12.46
CA LEU A 148 17.95 4.37 11.24
C LEU A 148 19.27 4.88 10.66
N LYS A 149 20.40 4.44 11.20
CA LYS A 149 21.75 4.97 10.88
C LYS A 149 22.16 4.77 9.42
N GLN A 150 21.57 3.80 8.71
CA GLN A 150 21.90 3.53 7.31
C GLN A 150 20.95 4.23 6.32
N LEU A 151 19.93 4.96 6.80
CA LEU A 151 18.91 5.59 5.96
C LEU A 151 19.53 6.63 5.04
N GLU A 152 19.35 6.45 3.73
CA GLU A 152 19.86 7.28 2.65
C GLU A 152 18.75 8.10 1.97
N SER A 153 17.56 7.49 1.77
CA SER A 153 16.41 8.12 1.13
C SER A 153 15.16 7.95 1.98
N LEU A 154 14.44 9.04 2.21
CA LEU A 154 13.19 9.08 2.99
C LEU A 154 12.11 9.79 2.17
N ARG A 155 10.98 9.12 1.95
CA ARG A 155 9.80 9.68 1.31
C ARG A 155 8.62 9.66 2.27
N ILE A 156 8.13 10.84 2.62
CA ILE A 156 7.03 11.08 3.57
C ILE A 156 6.00 12.05 2.97
N ALA A 157 5.79 11.97 1.66
CA ALA A 157 4.84 12.85 0.98
C ALA A 157 3.40 12.63 1.47
N ARG A 158 2.66 13.73 1.63
CA ARG A 158 1.24 13.69 2.04
C ARG A 158 0.99 12.94 3.34
N THR A 159 1.78 13.26 4.37
CA THR A 159 1.63 12.73 5.74
C THR A 159 1.15 13.84 6.69
N ALA A 160 0.96 13.50 7.98
CA ALA A 160 0.62 14.47 9.01
C ALA A 160 1.86 15.18 9.61
N VAL A 161 3.03 14.98 9.02
CA VAL A 161 4.28 15.64 9.43
C VAL A 161 4.21 17.14 9.12
N THR A 162 4.57 17.98 10.10
CA THR A 162 4.55 19.43 9.95
C THR A 162 5.87 20.00 9.42
N ALA A 163 5.84 21.27 8.99
CA ALA A 163 7.05 21.99 8.58
C ALA A 163 8.07 22.11 9.73
N ASP A 164 7.60 22.28 10.97
CA ASP A 164 8.43 22.35 12.15
C ASP A 164 9.05 21.00 12.50
N GLY A 165 8.27 19.91 12.38
CA GLY A 165 8.76 18.55 12.53
C GLY A 165 9.87 18.21 11.53
N VAL A 166 9.69 18.57 10.25
CA VAL A 166 10.72 18.40 9.24
C VAL A 166 11.95 19.24 9.56
N ALA A 167 11.78 20.50 9.99
CA ALA A 167 12.90 21.37 10.34
C ALA A 167 13.68 20.79 11.53
N ALA A 168 13.00 20.30 12.56
CA ALA A 168 13.61 19.65 13.73
C ALA A 168 14.35 18.37 13.32
N PHE A 169 13.76 17.53 12.46
CA PHE A 169 14.39 16.31 11.97
C PHE A 169 15.66 16.60 11.16
N LEU A 170 15.61 17.60 10.29
CA LEU A 170 16.74 17.99 9.42
C LEU A 170 17.84 18.75 10.17
N ALA A 171 17.60 19.20 11.40
CA ALA A 171 18.65 19.75 12.27
C ALA A 171 19.61 18.66 12.77
N ASP A 172 19.12 17.42 12.98
CA ASP A 172 19.91 16.25 13.38
C ASP A 172 19.41 14.99 12.65
N PRO A 173 19.65 14.89 11.34
CA PRO A 173 19.15 13.77 10.53
C PRO A 173 20.06 12.55 10.65
N PRO A 174 19.61 11.34 10.22
CA PRO A 174 20.51 10.20 10.04
C PRO A 174 21.72 10.56 9.23
N ALA A 175 22.89 10.12 9.66
CA ALA A 175 24.19 10.56 9.10
C ALA A 175 24.35 10.30 7.59
N ARG A 176 23.61 9.30 7.06
CA ARG A 176 23.64 8.92 5.65
C ARG A 176 22.51 9.51 4.81
N LEU A 177 21.58 10.26 5.42
CA LEU A 177 20.44 10.82 4.69
C LEU A 177 20.90 11.80 3.61
N ARG A 178 20.49 11.52 2.37
CA ARG A 178 20.85 12.26 1.16
C ARG A 178 19.66 12.74 0.36
N GLU A 179 18.55 12.02 0.47
CA GLU A 179 17.32 12.33 -0.25
C GLU A 179 16.13 12.40 0.71
N ILE A 180 15.34 13.45 0.58
CA ILE A 180 14.06 13.59 1.29
C ILE A 180 12.98 14.10 0.33
N ASP A 181 11.81 13.44 0.36
CA ASP A 181 10.60 13.87 -0.33
C ASP A 181 9.54 14.20 0.72
N VAL A 182 9.13 15.46 0.76
CA VAL A 182 8.11 16.03 1.67
C VAL A 182 6.95 16.64 0.89
N THR A 183 6.75 16.21 -0.36
CA THR A 183 5.70 16.74 -1.23
C THR A 183 4.33 16.71 -0.54
N GLY A 184 3.64 17.83 -0.53
CA GLY A 184 2.31 17.96 0.08
C GLY A 184 2.29 18.16 1.60
N ASN A 185 3.45 18.30 2.27
CA ASN A 185 3.53 18.58 3.71
C ASN A 185 3.74 20.10 4.01
N ASN A 186 3.60 20.96 3.01
CA ASN A 186 3.73 22.42 3.12
C ASN A 186 5.05 22.89 3.79
N VAL A 187 6.15 22.20 3.53
CA VAL A 187 7.46 22.52 4.10
C VAL A 187 8.08 23.69 3.32
N PRO A 188 8.54 24.76 3.98
CA PRO A 188 9.19 25.86 3.28
C PRO A 188 10.46 25.40 2.55
N THR A 189 10.59 25.76 1.27
CA THR A 189 11.78 25.43 0.46
C THR A 189 13.08 25.96 1.09
N SER A 190 13.00 27.05 1.88
CA SER A 190 14.12 27.61 2.62
C SER A 190 14.72 26.60 3.62
N THR A 191 13.87 25.84 4.33
CA THR A 191 14.26 24.78 5.28
C THR A 191 15.03 23.68 4.56
N LEU A 192 14.50 23.19 3.46
CA LEU A 192 15.11 22.13 2.66
C LEU A 192 16.43 22.58 2.01
N ARG A 193 16.46 23.81 1.52
CA ARG A 193 17.68 24.41 0.94
C ARG A 193 18.78 24.58 2.00
N LYS A 194 18.42 25.01 3.22
CA LYS A 194 19.36 25.12 4.35
C LYS A 194 20.01 23.75 4.65
N TRP A 195 19.20 22.70 4.75
CA TRP A 195 19.69 21.33 4.96
C TRP A 195 20.60 20.86 3.82
N LYS A 196 20.20 21.07 2.56
CA LYS A 196 20.99 20.71 1.39
C LYS A 196 22.37 21.39 1.44
N ASN A 197 22.40 22.70 1.70
CA ASN A 197 23.63 23.49 1.68
C ASN A 197 24.56 23.21 2.89
N ALA A 198 24.01 22.78 4.04
CA ALA A 198 24.79 22.43 5.22
C ALA A 198 25.74 21.24 4.97
N ALA A 199 25.41 20.37 4.01
CA ALA A 199 26.28 19.25 3.62
C ALA A 199 27.55 19.71 2.90
N THR A 200 27.45 20.79 2.12
CA THR A 200 28.58 21.36 1.37
C THR A 200 29.53 22.17 2.27
N ALA A 201 29.02 22.70 3.40
CA ALA A 201 29.79 23.53 4.32
C ALA A 201 30.65 22.73 5.31
N ASN A 202 30.26 21.49 5.65
CA ASN A 202 30.85 20.69 6.72
C ASN A 202 31.57 19.41 6.24
N GLY A 203 31.60 19.15 4.93
CA GLY A 203 32.31 17.98 4.37
C GLY A 203 33.80 18.28 4.13
N PRO A 204 34.72 17.32 4.40
CA PRO A 204 36.05 17.42 3.88
C PRO A 204 36.01 17.50 2.34
N PRO A 205 36.92 18.24 1.68
CA PRO A 205 36.99 18.27 0.22
C PRO A 205 37.08 16.82 -0.29
N PRO A 206 36.37 16.46 -1.38
CA PRO A 206 36.43 15.11 -1.91
C PRO A 206 37.90 14.79 -2.26
N ALA A 207 38.40 13.67 -1.74
CA ALA A 207 39.70 13.17 -2.12
C ALA A 207 39.71 12.96 -3.64
N GLU A 208 40.78 13.32 -4.30
CA GLU A 208 40.96 13.18 -5.76
C GLU A 208 40.74 11.70 -6.14
N GLY A 209 39.69 11.41 -6.94
CA GLY A 209 39.31 10.05 -7.30
C GLY A 209 38.22 9.40 -6.41
N ALA A 210 37.73 10.05 -5.36
CA ALA A 210 36.59 9.56 -4.60
C ALA A 210 35.31 9.65 -5.46
N PRO A 211 34.38 8.66 -5.37
CA PRO A 211 33.10 8.77 -6.04
C PRO A 211 32.44 10.06 -5.57
N VAL A 212 31.95 10.85 -6.53
CA VAL A 212 31.30 12.15 -6.31
C VAL A 212 30.44 12.07 -5.06
N ALA A 213 30.76 12.90 -4.04
CA ALA A 213 29.99 12.97 -2.81
C ALA A 213 28.52 13.16 -3.22
N LEU A 214 27.70 12.14 -2.94
CA LEU A 214 26.33 12.09 -3.43
C LEU A 214 25.60 13.30 -2.87
N GLU A 215 25.27 14.22 -3.75
CA GLU A 215 24.63 15.50 -3.44
C GLU A 215 23.30 15.26 -2.73
N ARG A 216 23.02 16.01 -1.64
CA ARG A 216 21.72 16.00 -1.01
C ARG A 216 20.65 16.50 -1.97
N ARG A 217 19.52 15.78 -2.05
CA ARG A 217 18.37 16.11 -2.91
C ARG A 217 17.12 16.21 -2.07
N TYR A 218 16.21 17.05 -2.49
CA TYR A 218 14.86 17.12 -1.90
C TYR A 218 13.80 17.32 -2.98
N VAL A 219 12.61 16.83 -2.71
CA VAL A 219 11.38 17.07 -3.47
C VAL A 219 10.34 17.67 -2.52
N ASN A 220 9.61 18.68 -2.99
CA ASN A 220 8.62 19.41 -2.20
C ASN A 220 7.37 19.76 -3.05
#